data_d2a8d5951e7b0e456c19626c864d8611
#
_entry.id   d2a8d5951e7b0e456c19626c864d8611
#
_cell.length_a   1.000
_cell.length_b   1.000
_cell.length_c   1.000
_cell.angle_alpha   90.00
_cell.angle_beta   90.00
_cell.angle_gamma   90.00
#
_symmetry.space_group_name_H-M   'P 1'
#
loop_
_entity.id
_entity.type
_entity.pdbx_description
1 polymer ?
#
loop_
_entity_poly.entity_id
_entity_poly.type
_entity_poly.pdbx_seq_one_letter_code
_entity_poly.pdbx_strand_id
1 'polypeptide(L)'
;MAGILRLPDHGRLIVCTDLQGCLRDYDQIVSIFQRHMRETGGDAHLLFTGDLVHGPHIDPNDWPDFLGEFYRDESGELMRKFARLRAANPKHVHAIIGNHEHGHIGGPHTAKFAADEVELLESRLGPDQTAWLRALLRELPLCAIAPCGAVFTHGAPAADIGSIGEVEKARLDGLHFDSPVDIFDVPVVGPLLWARSAHTQVARRFLRAMGGTIAIYGHDVIPEGFERIGDEQIVVSTSFGVFDSNKVYLELDLAGHYKTVYDLRVGQEIRPLYPDKAPRSLGGNAG
;
A
#
# COMPACT_ATOMS: atom_id res chain seq x y z
N MET A 1 -3.14 -15.76 -11.43
CA MET A 1 -2.99 -16.26 -10.04
C MET A 1 -2.38 -15.13 -9.22
N ALA A 2 -2.91 -14.89 -8.03
CA ALA A 2 -2.28 -13.96 -7.12
C ALA A 2 -0.90 -14.52 -6.72
N GLY A 3 0.15 -13.75 -6.92
CA GLY A 3 1.49 -14.16 -6.52
C GLY A 3 1.83 -13.70 -5.10
N ILE A 4 2.92 -14.22 -4.57
CA ILE A 4 3.55 -13.72 -3.35
C ILE A 4 4.95 -13.22 -3.72
N LEU A 5 5.22 -11.96 -3.44
CA LEU A 5 6.58 -11.41 -3.55
C LEU A 5 7.42 -11.91 -2.35
N ARG A 6 8.56 -12.50 -2.65
CA ARG A 6 9.55 -12.87 -1.62
C ARG A 6 10.69 -11.88 -1.67
N LEU A 7 10.82 -11.08 -0.62
CA LEU A 7 11.91 -10.13 -0.47
C LEU A 7 13.20 -10.82 -0.03
N PRO A 8 14.39 -10.25 -0.30
CA PRO A 8 15.66 -10.81 0.13
C PRO A 8 15.82 -10.75 1.66
N ASP A 9 16.87 -11.41 2.16
CA ASP A 9 17.23 -11.48 3.57
C ASP A 9 18.27 -10.44 4.00
N HIS A 10 18.53 -9.46 3.15
CA HIS A 10 19.51 -8.38 3.38
C HIS A 10 19.08 -7.09 2.70
N GLY A 11 19.71 -6.01 3.08
CA GLY A 11 19.46 -4.69 2.51
C GLY A 11 18.45 -3.86 3.30
N ARG A 12 18.27 -2.62 2.86
CA ARG A 12 17.36 -1.65 3.45
C ARG A 12 16.05 -1.61 2.66
N LEU A 13 14.92 -1.89 3.30
CA LEU A 13 13.60 -1.83 2.66
C LEU A 13 12.87 -0.55 3.06
N ILE A 14 12.49 0.24 2.06
CA ILE A 14 11.58 1.39 2.19
C ILE A 14 10.17 0.90 1.83
N VAL A 15 9.20 1.14 2.72
CA VAL A 15 7.80 0.75 2.51
C VAL A 15 6.91 1.97 2.57
N CYS A 16 6.04 2.14 1.59
CA CYS A 16 5.02 3.19 1.58
C CYS A 16 3.67 2.65 1.12
N THR A 17 2.60 3.33 1.53
CA THR A 17 1.21 2.93 1.33
C THR A 17 0.42 4.06 0.69
N ASP A 18 -0.65 3.74 -0.01
CA ASP A 18 -1.78 4.61 -0.34
C ASP A 18 -1.38 5.99 -0.90
N LEU A 19 -0.65 6.02 -2.00
CA LEU A 19 -0.28 7.27 -2.68
C LEU A 19 -1.45 7.92 -3.40
N GLN A 20 -2.42 7.14 -3.85
CA GLN A 20 -3.66 7.57 -4.50
C GLN A 20 -3.46 8.75 -5.47
N GLY A 21 -2.54 8.60 -6.43
CA GLY A 21 -2.24 9.61 -7.45
C GLY A 21 -1.40 10.80 -6.98
N CYS A 22 -0.93 10.84 -5.72
CA CYS A 22 -0.08 11.92 -5.21
C CYS A 22 1.36 11.81 -5.73
N LEU A 23 1.63 12.43 -6.88
CA LEU A 23 2.93 12.37 -7.53
C LEU A 23 4.04 13.01 -6.70
N ARG A 24 3.75 14.06 -5.95
CA ARG A 24 4.71 14.71 -5.06
C ARG A 24 5.25 13.75 -4.00
N ASP A 25 4.36 12.99 -3.34
CA ASP A 25 4.75 12.04 -2.31
C ASP A 25 5.47 10.82 -2.91
N TYR A 26 5.05 10.39 -4.12
CA TYR A 26 5.79 9.40 -4.90
C TYR A 26 7.23 9.85 -5.18
N ASP A 27 7.43 11.07 -5.69
CA ASP A 27 8.77 11.60 -6.00
C ASP A 27 9.64 11.72 -4.73
N GLN A 28 9.05 12.08 -3.59
CA GLN A 28 9.73 12.12 -2.30
C GLN A 28 10.21 10.72 -1.86
N ILE A 29 9.34 9.71 -1.93
CA ILE A 29 9.69 8.32 -1.62
C ILE A 29 10.80 7.80 -2.55
N VAL A 30 10.70 8.07 -3.84
CA VAL A 30 11.73 7.68 -4.82
C VAL A 30 13.07 8.36 -4.51
N SER A 31 13.05 9.62 -4.10
CA SER A 31 14.27 10.35 -3.68
C SER A 31 14.91 9.69 -2.46
N ILE A 32 14.11 9.26 -1.47
CA ILE A 32 14.57 8.52 -0.29
C ILE A 32 15.20 7.19 -0.71
N PHE A 33 14.51 6.40 -1.55
CA PHE A 33 15.04 5.15 -2.08
C PHE A 33 16.37 5.34 -2.80
N GLN A 34 16.47 6.33 -3.70
CA GLN A 34 17.70 6.61 -4.44
C GLN A 34 18.85 7.04 -3.53
N ARG A 35 18.56 7.75 -2.44
CA ARG A 35 19.57 8.08 -1.42
C ARG A 35 20.09 6.80 -0.76
N HIS A 36 19.20 5.90 -0.30
CA HIS A 36 19.60 4.63 0.30
C HIS A 36 20.35 3.72 -0.68
N MET A 37 19.98 3.68 -1.96
CA MET A 37 20.76 2.97 -2.99
C MET A 37 22.22 3.44 -3.04
N ARG A 38 22.46 4.76 -2.94
CA ARG A 38 23.84 5.30 -2.90
C ARG A 38 24.56 4.99 -1.59
N GLU A 39 23.88 5.12 -0.45
CA GLU A 39 24.43 4.92 0.89
C GLU A 39 24.77 3.44 1.17
N THR A 40 23.99 2.52 0.64
CA THR A 40 24.17 1.06 0.83
C THR A 40 25.01 0.39 -0.29
N GLY A 41 25.48 1.17 -1.27
CA GLY A 41 26.20 0.59 -2.42
C GLY A 41 25.29 -0.25 -3.33
N GLY A 42 24.01 0.05 -3.37
CA GLY A 42 23.02 -0.63 -4.22
C GLY A 42 22.13 -1.65 -3.49
N ASP A 43 22.27 -1.80 -2.18
CA ASP A 43 21.50 -2.77 -1.37
C ASP A 43 20.32 -2.09 -0.65
N ALA A 44 19.43 -1.50 -1.44
CA ALA A 44 18.18 -0.95 -0.95
C ALA A 44 17.02 -1.39 -1.82
N HIS A 45 15.84 -1.52 -1.21
CA HIS A 45 14.61 -1.98 -1.84
C HIS A 45 13.47 -0.99 -1.56
N LEU A 46 12.52 -0.91 -2.47
CA LEU A 46 11.31 -0.09 -2.34
C LEU A 46 10.09 -0.97 -2.57
N LEU A 47 9.15 -0.94 -1.63
CA LEU A 47 7.86 -1.64 -1.71
C LEU A 47 6.71 -0.65 -1.56
N PHE A 48 5.84 -0.62 -2.56
CA PHE A 48 4.54 0.03 -2.49
C PHE A 48 3.48 -1.03 -2.12
N THR A 49 2.66 -0.75 -1.12
CA THR A 49 1.65 -1.72 -0.66
C THR A 49 0.28 -1.54 -1.28
N GLY A 50 0.22 -1.00 -2.49
CA GLY A 50 -1.02 -0.78 -3.24
C GLY A 50 -1.57 0.64 -3.11
N ASP A 51 -2.69 0.88 -3.78
CA ASP A 51 -3.39 2.15 -3.88
C ASP A 51 -2.48 3.30 -4.36
N LEU A 52 -1.84 3.05 -5.50
CA LEU A 52 -1.06 4.06 -6.22
C LEU A 52 -1.94 5.01 -7.03
N VAL A 53 -3.16 4.57 -7.37
CA VAL A 53 -4.10 5.28 -8.25
C VAL A 53 -5.34 5.78 -7.52
N HIS A 54 -6.16 6.58 -8.21
CA HIS A 54 -7.45 7.12 -7.77
C HIS A 54 -7.34 8.16 -6.65
N GLY A 55 -6.71 9.28 -6.96
CA GLY A 55 -6.72 10.45 -6.08
C GLY A 55 -8.03 11.26 -6.16
N PRO A 56 -8.26 12.14 -5.17
CA PRO A 56 -9.43 13.03 -5.18
C PRO A 56 -9.44 14.01 -6.35
N HIS A 57 -10.62 14.24 -6.94
CA HIS A 57 -10.88 15.25 -7.95
C HIS A 57 -11.69 16.41 -7.36
N ILE A 58 -11.11 17.10 -6.37
CA ILE A 58 -11.72 18.18 -5.62
C ILE A 58 -10.96 19.48 -5.91
N ASP A 59 -11.69 20.61 -6.09
CA ASP A 59 -11.08 21.92 -6.24
C ASP A 59 -10.31 22.30 -4.97
N PRO A 60 -9.16 22.99 -5.06
CA PRO A 60 -8.40 23.41 -3.87
C PRO A 60 -9.21 24.21 -2.86
N ASN A 61 -10.21 25.00 -3.30
CA ASN A 61 -11.06 25.79 -2.43
C ASN A 61 -12.11 24.95 -1.67
N ASP A 62 -12.42 23.76 -2.20
CA ASP A 62 -13.41 22.83 -1.63
C ASP A 62 -12.74 21.64 -0.94
N TRP A 63 -11.40 21.63 -0.83
CA TRP A 63 -10.63 20.55 -0.24
C TRP A 63 -10.90 20.44 1.26
N PRO A 64 -11.46 19.32 1.74
CA PRO A 64 -11.78 19.18 3.15
C PRO A 64 -10.55 18.73 3.97
N ASP A 65 -10.43 19.23 5.20
CA ASP A 65 -9.31 18.94 6.09
C ASP A 65 -9.08 17.44 6.36
N PHE A 66 -10.15 16.64 6.35
CA PHE A 66 -10.03 15.19 6.58
C PHE A 66 -9.30 14.43 5.46
N LEU A 67 -9.08 15.07 4.30
CA LEU A 67 -8.24 14.53 3.23
C LEU A 67 -6.76 14.88 3.38
N GLY A 68 -6.39 15.57 4.47
CA GLY A 68 -5.00 15.95 4.72
C GLY A 68 -4.49 17.04 3.79
N GLU A 69 -3.23 16.96 3.39
CA GLU A 69 -2.62 17.96 2.52
C GLU A 69 -3.19 17.89 1.10
N PHE A 70 -3.45 19.07 0.50
CA PHE A 70 -3.96 19.14 -0.87
C PHE A 70 -2.93 18.62 -1.88
N TYR A 71 -3.41 17.83 -2.84
CA TYR A 71 -2.70 17.47 -4.05
C TYR A 71 -3.67 17.25 -5.22
N ARG A 72 -3.15 17.22 -6.43
CA ARG A 72 -3.93 16.83 -7.62
C ARG A 72 -3.68 15.37 -7.94
N ASP A 73 -4.74 14.69 -8.39
CA ASP A 73 -4.60 13.33 -8.88
C ASP A 73 -3.78 13.30 -10.19
N GLU A 74 -2.65 12.63 -10.12
CA GLU A 74 -1.74 12.39 -11.23
C GLU A 74 -1.50 10.89 -11.44
N SER A 75 -2.50 10.05 -11.17
CA SER A 75 -2.43 8.58 -11.24
C SER A 75 -1.78 8.06 -12.52
N GLY A 76 -2.17 8.61 -13.68
CA GLY A 76 -1.60 8.19 -14.97
C GLY A 76 -0.09 8.45 -15.07
N GLU A 77 0.39 9.62 -14.61
CA GLU A 77 1.84 9.92 -14.63
C GLU A 77 2.60 9.14 -13.56
N LEU A 78 2.02 9.01 -12.38
CA LEU A 78 2.59 8.19 -11.30
C LEU A 78 2.85 6.76 -11.77
N MET A 79 1.86 6.12 -12.40
CA MET A 79 2.00 4.76 -12.92
C MET A 79 3.05 4.65 -14.03
N ARG A 80 3.18 5.65 -14.91
CA ARG A 80 4.26 5.69 -15.90
C ARG A 80 5.64 5.79 -15.25
N LYS A 81 5.80 6.66 -14.23
CA LYS A 81 7.05 6.79 -13.48
C LYS A 81 7.38 5.49 -12.71
N PHE A 82 6.38 4.89 -12.04
CA PHE A 82 6.55 3.62 -11.36
C PHE A 82 7.03 2.51 -12.31
N ALA A 83 6.39 2.36 -13.46
CA ALA A 83 6.77 1.34 -14.44
C ALA A 83 8.21 1.54 -14.95
N ARG A 84 8.61 2.79 -15.23
CA ARG A 84 10.01 3.11 -15.62
C ARG A 84 11.00 2.82 -14.51
N LEU A 85 10.68 3.21 -13.27
CA LEU A 85 11.55 2.97 -12.11
C LEU A 85 11.71 1.48 -11.86
N ARG A 86 10.62 0.70 -11.90
CA ARG A 86 10.62 -0.76 -11.75
C ARG A 86 11.42 -1.44 -12.86
N ALA A 87 11.24 -1.02 -14.11
CA ALA A 87 11.98 -1.57 -15.24
C ALA A 87 13.51 -1.30 -15.14
N ALA A 88 13.89 -0.13 -14.62
CA ALA A 88 15.30 0.22 -14.39
C ALA A 88 15.90 -0.50 -13.16
N ASN A 89 15.07 -0.92 -12.20
CA ASN A 89 15.47 -1.54 -10.93
C ASN A 89 14.63 -2.79 -10.61
N PRO A 90 14.61 -3.82 -11.48
CA PRO A 90 13.62 -4.91 -11.37
C PRO A 90 13.79 -5.80 -10.14
N LYS A 91 14.96 -5.79 -9.50
CA LYS A 91 15.24 -6.53 -8.26
C LYS A 91 15.04 -5.70 -6.99
N HIS A 92 14.81 -4.40 -7.13
CA HIS A 92 14.83 -3.46 -6.01
C HIS A 92 13.52 -2.68 -5.85
N VAL A 93 12.70 -2.56 -6.91
CA VAL A 93 11.45 -1.80 -6.88
C VAL A 93 10.27 -2.73 -7.09
N HIS A 94 9.40 -2.77 -6.10
CA HIS A 94 8.29 -3.70 -6.00
C HIS A 94 7.01 -2.96 -5.67
N ALA A 95 5.88 -3.56 -6.03
CA ALA A 95 4.56 -3.20 -5.51
C ALA A 95 3.73 -4.46 -5.32
N ILE A 96 2.82 -4.45 -4.36
CA ILE A 96 1.68 -5.36 -4.28
C ILE A 96 0.43 -4.61 -4.72
N ILE A 97 -0.61 -5.34 -5.09
CA ILE A 97 -1.85 -4.76 -5.59
C ILE A 97 -2.70 -4.22 -4.44
N GLY A 98 -3.33 -3.05 -4.64
CA GLY A 98 -4.36 -2.51 -3.78
C GLY A 98 -5.77 -2.74 -4.35
N ASN A 99 -6.79 -2.38 -3.60
CA ASN A 99 -8.17 -2.54 -4.05
C ASN A 99 -8.52 -1.57 -5.19
N HIS A 100 -7.92 -0.38 -5.23
CA HIS A 100 -8.08 0.56 -6.33
C HIS A 100 -7.48 0.03 -7.64
N GLU A 101 -6.29 -0.57 -7.61
CA GLU A 101 -5.71 -1.25 -8.76
C GLU A 101 -6.53 -2.47 -9.19
N HIS A 102 -7.05 -3.23 -8.22
CA HIS A 102 -7.83 -4.45 -8.48
C HIS A 102 -9.07 -4.17 -9.34
N GLY A 103 -9.71 -3.02 -9.16
CA GLY A 103 -10.84 -2.57 -9.97
C GLY A 103 -10.56 -2.60 -11.48
N HIS A 104 -9.35 -2.28 -11.92
CA HIS A 104 -8.95 -2.29 -13.34
C HIS A 104 -8.76 -3.68 -13.94
N ILE A 105 -8.68 -4.73 -13.14
CA ILE A 105 -8.39 -6.10 -13.61
C ILE A 105 -9.47 -7.13 -13.25
N GLY A 106 -10.61 -6.67 -12.76
CA GLY A 106 -11.78 -7.49 -12.49
C GLY A 106 -12.28 -7.48 -11.05
N GLY A 107 -11.73 -6.61 -10.20
CA GLY A 107 -12.26 -6.30 -8.87
C GLY A 107 -13.45 -5.34 -8.92
N PRO A 108 -14.11 -5.10 -7.79
CA PRO A 108 -15.15 -4.09 -7.68
C PRO A 108 -14.60 -2.70 -7.97
N HIS A 109 -15.38 -1.88 -8.69
CA HIS A 109 -15.03 -0.49 -8.91
C HIS A 109 -15.26 0.34 -7.62
N THR A 110 -14.37 1.26 -7.36
CA THR A 110 -14.49 2.22 -6.27
C THR A 110 -15.24 3.48 -6.73
N ALA A 111 -15.99 4.11 -5.82
CA ALA A 111 -16.81 5.29 -6.07
C ALA A 111 -16.65 6.33 -4.94
N LYS A 112 -15.41 6.58 -4.51
CA LYS A 112 -15.10 7.46 -3.37
C LYS A 112 -15.14 8.95 -3.75
N PHE A 113 -14.56 9.31 -4.90
CA PHE A 113 -14.43 10.70 -5.37
C PHE A 113 -15.02 10.93 -6.76
N ALA A 114 -15.47 9.88 -7.41
CA ALA A 114 -16.18 9.90 -8.68
C ALA A 114 -17.24 8.80 -8.66
N ALA A 115 -18.21 8.88 -9.57
CA ALA A 115 -19.24 7.84 -9.69
C ALA A 115 -18.65 6.46 -10.03
N ASP A 116 -17.52 6.46 -10.77
CA ASP A 116 -16.70 5.30 -11.07
C ASP A 116 -15.26 5.76 -11.30
N GLU A 117 -14.37 5.44 -10.38
CA GLU A 117 -12.97 5.89 -10.42
C GLU A 117 -12.16 5.13 -11.47
N VAL A 118 -12.52 3.88 -11.75
CA VAL A 118 -11.90 3.06 -12.79
C VAL A 118 -12.22 3.64 -14.17
N GLU A 119 -13.51 3.86 -14.47
CA GLU A 119 -13.93 4.47 -15.73
C GLU A 119 -13.32 5.86 -15.93
N LEU A 120 -13.27 6.66 -14.87
CA LEU A 120 -12.71 8.00 -14.93
C LEU A 120 -11.22 7.98 -15.32
N LEU A 121 -10.41 7.15 -14.66
CA LEU A 121 -8.99 7.05 -14.98
C LEU A 121 -8.77 6.49 -16.39
N GLU A 122 -9.48 5.42 -16.75
CA GLU A 122 -9.35 4.77 -18.06
C GLU A 122 -9.78 5.69 -19.22
N SER A 123 -10.84 6.49 -19.03
CA SER A 123 -11.28 7.47 -20.03
C SER A 123 -10.22 8.55 -20.30
N ARG A 124 -9.47 8.95 -19.24
CA ARG A 124 -8.37 9.93 -19.35
C ARG A 124 -7.11 9.34 -20.01
N LEU A 125 -6.84 8.07 -19.76
CA LEU A 125 -5.70 7.38 -20.34
C LEU A 125 -5.92 7.04 -21.82
N GLY A 126 -7.15 6.73 -22.21
CA GLY A 126 -7.49 6.21 -23.52
C GLY A 126 -7.11 4.72 -23.70
N PRO A 127 -7.52 4.10 -24.82
CA PRO A 127 -7.50 2.63 -24.96
C PRO A 127 -6.11 1.99 -24.79
N ASP A 128 -5.10 2.55 -25.45
CA ASP A 128 -3.76 1.96 -25.45
C ASP A 128 -3.09 2.02 -24.07
N GLN A 129 -3.20 3.15 -23.40
CA GLN A 129 -2.63 3.30 -22.04
C GLN A 129 -3.43 2.53 -21.00
N THR A 130 -4.74 2.38 -21.17
CA THR A 130 -5.57 1.49 -20.35
C THR A 130 -5.15 0.05 -20.47
N ALA A 131 -4.96 -0.43 -21.71
CA ALA A 131 -4.48 -1.80 -21.95
C ALA A 131 -3.10 -2.03 -21.31
N TRP A 132 -2.18 -1.08 -21.45
CA TRP A 132 -0.88 -1.11 -20.80
C TRP A 132 -1.00 -1.12 -19.27
N LEU A 133 -1.81 -0.24 -18.68
CA LEU A 133 -2.03 -0.20 -17.23
C LEU A 133 -2.55 -1.54 -16.71
N ARG A 134 -3.62 -2.07 -17.33
CA ARG A 134 -4.18 -3.36 -16.94
C ARG A 134 -3.18 -4.51 -17.05
N ALA A 135 -2.29 -4.49 -18.04
CA ALA A 135 -1.23 -5.47 -18.18
C ALA A 135 -0.22 -5.37 -17.02
N LEU A 136 0.21 -4.15 -16.68
CA LEU A 136 1.11 -3.89 -15.56
C LEU A 136 0.51 -4.35 -14.22
N LEU A 137 -0.77 -4.04 -13.97
CA LEU A 137 -1.45 -4.37 -12.72
C LEU A 137 -1.64 -5.88 -12.53
N ARG A 138 -1.84 -6.65 -13.61
CA ARG A 138 -1.92 -8.12 -13.54
C ARG A 138 -0.62 -8.81 -13.12
N GLU A 139 0.51 -8.11 -13.20
CA GLU A 139 1.80 -8.62 -12.73
C GLU A 139 2.01 -8.41 -11.23
N LEU A 140 1.21 -7.57 -10.57
CA LEU A 140 1.38 -7.24 -9.15
C LEU A 140 0.91 -8.42 -8.28
N PRO A 141 1.73 -8.87 -7.31
CA PRO A 141 1.35 -9.89 -6.35
C PRO A 141 0.33 -9.35 -5.34
N LEU A 142 -0.41 -10.27 -4.71
CA LEU A 142 -1.40 -9.94 -3.67
C LEU A 142 -0.75 -9.50 -2.36
N CYS A 143 0.41 -10.09 -2.02
CA CYS A 143 1.13 -9.75 -0.80
C CYS A 143 2.64 -9.95 -0.97
N ALA A 144 3.41 -9.49 0.02
CA ALA A 144 4.84 -9.71 0.09
C ALA A 144 5.24 -10.31 1.45
N ILE A 145 6.34 -11.06 1.49
CA ILE A 145 6.94 -11.58 2.71
C ILE A 145 8.43 -11.28 2.74
N ALA A 146 8.96 -11.00 3.93
CA ALA A 146 10.37 -10.79 4.15
C ALA A 146 10.89 -11.72 5.27
N PRO A 147 12.12 -12.26 5.13
CA PRO A 147 12.73 -13.13 6.15
C PRO A 147 12.88 -12.48 7.52
N CYS A 148 12.89 -11.14 7.60
CA CYS A 148 12.91 -10.39 8.86
C CYS A 148 11.63 -10.54 9.71
N GLY A 149 10.64 -11.32 9.23
CA GLY A 149 9.37 -11.59 9.92
C GLY A 149 8.20 -10.73 9.45
N ALA A 150 8.41 -9.79 8.55
CA ALA A 150 7.36 -8.91 8.05
C ALA A 150 6.55 -9.54 6.91
N VAL A 151 5.23 -9.45 7.00
CA VAL A 151 4.27 -9.78 5.95
C VAL A 151 3.56 -8.50 5.55
N PHE A 152 3.51 -8.23 4.25
CA PHE A 152 2.91 -7.01 3.70
C PHE A 152 1.64 -7.38 2.93
N THR A 153 0.55 -6.71 3.26
CA THR A 153 -0.74 -6.79 2.56
C THR A 153 -1.23 -5.39 2.26
N HIS A 154 -2.20 -5.22 1.37
CA HIS A 154 -2.80 -3.91 1.20
C HIS A 154 -3.81 -3.63 2.32
N GLY A 155 -4.84 -4.45 2.47
CA GLY A 155 -5.77 -4.42 3.60
C GLY A 155 -5.25 -5.21 4.81
N ALA A 156 -6.02 -5.21 5.89
CA ALA A 156 -5.67 -5.91 7.13
C ALA A 156 -5.50 -7.44 6.90
N PRO A 157 -4.69 -8.13 7.74
CA PRO A 157 -4.44 -9.57 7.64
C PRO A 157 -5.64 -10.40 8.13
N ALA A 158 -6.82 -10.18 7.51
CA ALA A 158 -8.10 -10.75 7.92
C ALA A 158 -8.47 -12.07 7.19
N ALA A 159 -7.59 -12.56 6.31
CA ALA A 159 -7.81 -13.83 5.64
C ALA A 159 -7.58 -15.01 6.60
N ASP A 160 -8.58 -15.87 6.75
CA ASP A 160 -8.47 -17.09 7.55
C ASP A 160 -7.93 -18.22 6.65
N ILE A 161 -6.62 -18.39 6.65
CA ILE A 161 -5.91 -19.38 5.84
C ILE A 161 -5.15 -20.37 6.72
N GLY A 162 -5.03 -21.62 6.25
CA GLY A 162 -4.24 -22.66 6.89
C GLY A 162 -2.83 -22.79 6.33
N SER A 163 -2.57 -22.25 5.13
CA SER A 163 -1.27 -22.34 4.46
C SER A 163 -1.04 -21.22 3.45
N ILE A 164 0.21 -20.90 3.20
CA ILE A 164 0.64 -19.95 2.16
C ILE A 164 0.14 -20.35 0.77
N GLY A 165 -0.03 -21.64 0.49
CA GLY A 165 -0.53 -22.14 -0.79
C GLY A 165 -1.96 -21.68 -1.14
N GLU A 166 -2.76 -21.27 -0.16
CA GLU A 166 -4.08 -20.70 -0.41
C GLU A 166 -3.96 -19.30 -1.02
N VAL A 167 -3.02 -18.50 -0.56
CA VAL A 167 -2.71 -17.19 -1.16
C VAL A 167 -2.12 -17.35 -2.56
N GLU A 168 -1.20 -18.30 -2.76
CA GLU A 168 -0.58 -18.57 -4.07
C GLU A 168 -1.60 -19.02 -5.13
N LYS A 169 -2.67 -19.71 -4.71
CA LYS A 169 -3.75 -20.18 -5.59
C LYS A 169 -4.87 -19.17 -5.80
N ALA A 170 -4.94 -18.12 -5.00
CA ALA A 170 -5.97 -17.09 -5.14
C ALA A 170 -5.94 -16.45 -6.53
N ARG A 171 -7.07 -16.01 -7.02
CA ARG A 171 -7.21 -15.37 -8.33
C ARG A 171 -7.66 -13.94 -8.15
N LEU A 172 -6.98 -13.03 -8.84
CA LEU A 172 -7.33 -11.61 -8.89
C LEU A 172 -8.20 -11.26 -10.10
N ASP A 173 -8.21 -12.12 -11.11
CA ASP A 173 -8.93 -11.94 -12.36
C ASP A 173 -10.05 -12.97 -12.55
N GLY A 174 -10.98 -12.69 -13.46
CA GLY A 174 -12.09 -13.58 -13.78
C GLY A 174 -13.11 -13.72 -12.65
N LEU A 175 -13.12 -12.79 -11.70
CA LEU A 175 -14.15 -12.64 -10.68
C LEU A 175 -15.34 -11.91 -11.30
N HIS A 176 -16.53 -12.19 -10.79
CA HIS A 176 -17.75 -11.49 -11.16
C HIS A 176 -18.47 -11.05 -9.89
N PHE A 177 -18.90 -9.79 -9.85
CA PHE A 177 -19.55 -9.19 -8.72
C PHE A 177 -20.89 -8.58 -9.18
N ASP A 178 -21.99 -8.98 -8.56
CA ASP A 178 -23.28 -8.34 -8.75
C ASP A 178 -23.36 -7.04 -7.93
N SER A 179 -22.60 -6.98 -6.84
CA SER A 179 -22.44 -5.81 -5.98
C SER A 179 -21.00 -5.67 -5.50
N PRO A 180 -20.49 -4.45 -5.27
CA PRO A 180 -19.14 -4.26 -4.71
C PRO A 180 -18.89 -4.97 -3.38
N VAL A 181 -19.93 -5.23 -2.59
CA VAL A 181 -19.78 -5.94 -1.30
C VAL A 181 -19.52 -7.43 -1.45
N ASP A 182 -19.81 -8.02 -2.63
CA ASP A 182 -19.60 -9.46 -2.87
C ASP A 182 -18.11 -9.85 -2.83
N ILE A 183 -17.21 -8.86 -2.89
CA ILE A 183 -15.77 -9.08 -2.73
C ILE A 183 -15.45 -9.72 -1.37
N PHE A 184 -16.23 -9.45 -0.33
CA PHE A 184 -16.02 -10.03 0.99
C PHE A 184 -16.34 -11.52 1.07
N ASP A 185 -17.08 -12.05 0.09
CA ASP A 185 -17.36 -13.48 -0.08
C ASP A 185 -16.23 -14.20 -0.84
N VAL A 186 -15.25 -13.46 -1.38
CA VAL A 186 -14.08 -14.04 -2.04
C VAL A 186 -12.99 -14.31 -0.98
N PRO A 187 -12.78 -15.57 -0.59
CA PRO A 187 -11.77 -15.92 0.41
C PRO A 187 -10.39 -15.40 -0.02
N VAL A 188 -9.58 -15.00 0.92
CA VAL A 188 -8.21 -14.49 0.71
C VAL A 188 -8.18 -13.10 0.06
N VAL A 189 -8.69 -12.94 -1.16
CA VAL A 189 -8.59 -11.69 -1.94
C VAL A 189 -9.39 -10.57 -1.27
N GLY A 190 -10.64 -10.83 -0.93
CA GLY A 190 -11.50 -9.83 -0.28
C GLY A 190 -10.89 -9.30 1.01
N PRO A 191 -10.59 -10.16 2.00
CA PRO A 191 -9.95 -9.71 3.24
C PRO A 191 -8.62 -8.98 3.03
N LEU A 192 -7.72 -9.49 2.20
CA LEU A 192 -6.39 -8.89 2.03
C LEU A 192 -6.36 -7.58 1.24
N LEU A 193 -7.44 -7.27 0.49
CA LEU A 193 -7.55 -6.01 -0.24
C LEU A 193 -8.52 -5.00 0.39
N TRP A 194 -9.53 -5.46 1.16
CA TRP A 194 -10.63 -4.58 1.57
C TRP A 194 -10.84 -4.50 3.09
N ALA A 195 -10.28 -5.42 3.87
CA ALA A 195 -10.46 -5.35 5.32
C ALA A 195 -9.65 -4.21 5.93
N ARG A 196 -10.31 -3.39 6.76
CA ARG A 196 -9.67 -2.28 7.49
C ARG A 196 -9.08 -2.73 8.82
N SER A 197 -9.55 -3.85 9.35
CA SER A 197 -9.08 -4.42 10.61
C SER A 197 -9.14 -5.93 10.59
N ALA A 198 -8.31 -6.56 11.40
CA ALA A 198 -8.35 -8.00 11.64
C ALA A 198 -8.33 -8.28 13.15
N HIS A 199 -9.19 -9.21 13.58
CA HIS A 199 -9.12 -9.68 14.95
C HIS A 199 -7.78 -10.36 15.21
N THR A 200 -7.15 -10.09 16.36
CA THR A 200 -5.81 -10.59 16.73
C THR A 200 -5.61 -12.08 16.48
N GLN A 201 -6.61 -12.92 16.77
CA GLN A 201 -6.48 -14.37 16.54
C GLN A 201 -6.44 -14.73 15.05
N VAL A 202 -7.19 -14.02 14.20
CA VAL A 202 -7.16 -14.20 12.74
C VAL A 202 -5.81 -13.74 12.19
N ALA A 203 -5.36 -12.56 12.58
CA ALA A 203 -4.04 -12.03 12.18
C ALA A 203 -2.90 -12.99 12.58
N ARG A 204 -2.93 -13.54 13.80
CA ARG A 204 -1.95 -14.55 14.26
C ARG A 204 -1.99 -15.84 13.45
N ARG A 205 -3.16 -16.33 13.06
CA ARG A 205 -3.27 -17.51 12.19
C ARG A 205 -2.71 -17.22 10.81
N PHE A 206 -3.12 -16.09 10.23
CA PHE A 206 -2.61 -15.63 8.94
C PHE A 206 -1.08 -15.54 8.95
N LEU A 207 -0.49 -14.84 9.91
CA LEU A 207 0.96 -14.67 10.03
C LEU A 207 1.69 -16.00 10.14
N ARG A 208 1.18 -16.95 10.98
CA ARG A 208 1.75 -18.30 11.06
C ARG A 208 1.71 -19.04 9.73
N ALA A 209 0.58 -18.96 9.00
CA ALA A 209 0.44 -19.59 7.69
C ALA A 209 1.39 -18.98 6.65
N MET A 210 1.68 -17.68 6.75
CA MET A 210 2.62 -16.95 5.89
C MET A 210 4.08 -17.05 6.33
N GLY A 211 4.36 -17.62 7.51
CA GLY A 211 5.73 -17.71 8.06
C GLY A 211 6.27 -16.39 8.61
N GLY A 212 5.39 -15.43 8.95
CA GLY A 212 5.75 -14.12 9.50
C GLY A 212 5.37 -13.94 10.96
N THR A 213 5.77 -12.82 11.53
CA THR A 213 5.54 -12.42 12.93
C THR A 213 4.74 -11.14 13.04
N ILE A 214 4.92 -10.20 12.09
CA ILE A 214 4.20 -8.93 12.03
C ILE A 214 3.57 -8.71 10.66
N ALA A 215 2.39 -8.08 10.63
CA ALA A 215 1.71 -7.64 9.43
C ALA A 215 1.80 -6.10 9.31
N ILE A 216 2.18 -5.65 8.13
CA ILE A 216 2.29 -4.23 7.75
C ILE A 216 1.35 -4.00 6.57
N TYR A 217 0.42 -3.04 6.71
CA TYR A 217 -0.58 -2.78 5.69
C TYR A 217 -1.00 -1.29 5.65
N GLY A 218 -1.75 -0.90 4.62
CA GLY A 218 -2.34 0.42 4.41
C GLY A 218 -3.86 0.37 4.41
N HIS A 219 -4.48 0.85 3.31
CA HIS A 219 -5.92 0.82 3.02
C HIS A 219 -6.78 1.72 3.92
N ASP A 220 -6.42 1.91 5.17
CA ASP A 220 -7.12 2.82 6.08
C ASP A 220 -6.33 4.11 6.31
N VAL A 221 -7.05 5.21 6.54
CA VAL A 221 -6.44 6.51 6.80
C VAL A 221 -6.25 6.68 8.30
N ILE A 222 -4.99 6.77 8.70
CA ILE A 222 -4.60 7.04 10.08
C ILE A 222 -4.05 8.46 10.15
N PRO A 223 -4.76 9.42 10.75
CA PRO A 223 -4.35 10.83 10.76
C PRO A 223 -2.98 11.09 11.39
N GLU A 224 -2.55 10.24 12.33
CA GLU A 224 -1.26 10.27 12.99
C GLU A 224 -0.15 9.58 12.18
N GLY A 225 -0.47 9.08 10.98
CA GLY A 225 0.43 8.40 10.06
C GLY A 225 0.54 6.89 10.26
N PHE A 226 0.30 6.38 11.46
CA PHE A 226 0.28 4.93 11.72
C PHE A 226 -0.48 4.60 13.01
N GLU A 227 -0.94 3.34 13.10
CA GLU A 227 -1.53 2.78 14.32
C GLU A 227 -1.05 1.33 14.51
N ARG A 228 -0.74 0.95 15.77
CA ARG A 228 -0.43 -0.42 16.15
C ARG A 228 -1.66 -1.11 16.72
N ILE A 229 -1.94 -2.32 16.24
CA ILE A 229 -3.10 -3.11 16.67
C ILE A 229 -2.60 -4.44 17.24
N GLY A 230 -2.62 -4.55 18.56
CA GLY A 230 -1.97 -5.65 19.28
C GLY A 230 -0.45 -5.67 19.09
N ASP A 231 0.14 -6.83 19.18
CA ASP A 231 1.58 -7.04 18.99
C ASP A 231 1.94 -7.35 17.52
N GLU A 232 0.95 -7.68 16.70
CA GLU A 232 1.13 -8.31 15.40
C GLU A 232 0.89 -7.39 14.20
N GLN A 233 0.17 -6.27 14.38
CA GLN A 233 -0.33 -5.50 13.25
C GLN A 233 0.06 -4.03 13.35
N ILE A 234 0.45 -3.45 12.23
CA ILE A 234 0.60 -2.01 12.07
C ILE A 234 -0.04 -1.56 10.76
N VAL A 235 -0.95 -0.60 10.84
CA VAL A 235 -1.47 0.13 9.69
C VAL A 235 -0.69 1.41 9.51
N VAL A 236 -0.36 1.75 8.27
CA VAL A 236 0.51 2.89 7.93
C VAL A 236 -0.17 3.74 6.87
N SER A 237 -0.11 5.04 7.02
CA SER A 237 -0.62 6.02 6.05
C SER A 237 0.53 6.93 5.59
N THR A 238 1.01 6.69 4.38
CA THR A 238 2.15 7.46 3.84
C THR A 238 1.71 8.75 3.17
N SER A 239 0.54 8.81 2.54
CA SER A 239 0.16 9.94 1.70
C SER A 239 -1.30 10.35 1.88
N PHE A 240 -2.22 9.58 1.30
CA PHE A 240 -3.62 9.93 1.22
C PHE A 240 -4.27 10.16 2.60
N GLY A 241 -5.03 11.25 2.73
CA GLY A 241 -5.79 11.56 3.94
C GLY A 241 -4.95 12.06 5.14
N VAL A 242 -3.66 12.33 4.93
CA VAL A 242 -2.74 12.72 6.01
C VAL A 242 -2.06 14.05 5.68
N PHE A 243 -1.89 14.92 6.69
CA PHE A 243 -1.09 16.14 6.54
C PHE A 243 0.40 15.80 6.43
N ASP A 244 1.15 16.61 5.69
CA ASP A 244 2.59 16.42 5.46
C ASP A 244 3.40 16.18 6.75
N SER A 245 3.00 16.82 7.83
CA SER A 245 3.64 16.70 9.15
C SER A 245 3.47 15.33 9.81
N ASN A 246 2.48 14.54 9.36
CA ASN A 246 2.11 13.26 9.96
C ASN A 246 2.36 12.09 9.00
N LYS A 247 2.67 12.36 7.72
CA LYS A 247 3.00 11.33 6.74
C LYS A 247 4.24 10.55 7.15
N VAL A 248 4.15 9.24 7.14
CA VAL A 248 5.26 8.35 7.49
C VAL A 248 5.50 7.29 6.40
N TYR A 249 6.71 6.79 6.38
CA TYR A 249 7.08 5.57 5.66
C TYR A 249 7.83 4.65 6.61
N LEU A 250 7.98 3.37 6.25
CA LEU A 250 8.81 2.46 7.03
C LEU A 250 10.15 2.25 6.36
N GLU A 251 11.18 2.11 7.20
CA GLU A 251 12.54 1.79 6.82
C GLU A 251 12.99 0.55 7.61
N LEU A 252 12.98 -0.63 6.96
CA LEU A 252 13.29 -1.90 7.61
C LEU A 252 14.69 -2.39 7.23
N ASP A 253 15.36 -3.01 8.19
CA ASP A 253 16.54 -3.83 7.93
C ASP A 253 16.09 -5.25 7.61
N LEU A 254 16.30 -5.71 6.36
CA LEU A 254 15.89 -7.04 5.93
C LEU A 254 16.73 -8.16 6.57
N ALA A 255 17.95 -7.86 7.06
CA ALA A 255 18.76 -8.78 7.85
C ALA A 255 18.34 -8.81 9.34
N GLY A 256 17.46 -7.90 9.75
CA GLY A 256 16.93 -7.82 11.11
C GLY A 256 15.90 -8.91 11.41
N HIS A 257 15.30 -8.81 12.60
CA HIS A 257 14.21 -9.69 12.98
C HIS A 257 13.20 -8.96 13.87
N TYR A 258 11.99 -8.77 13.34
CA TYR A 258 10.89 -8.08 14.01
C TYR A 258 9.94 -9.10 14.60
N LYS A 259 9.82 -9.17 15.93
CA LYS A 259 8.95 -10.12 16.66
C LYS A 259 7.57 -9.53 16.92
N THR A 260 7.52 -8.22 17.15
CA THR A 260 6.30 -7.47 17.38
C THR A 260 6.36 -6.14 16.64
N VAL A 261 5.22 -5.49 16.43
CA VAL A 261 5.16 -4.16 15.84
C VAL A 261 5.81 -3.07 16.70
N TYR A 262 6.11 -3.37 17.97
CA TYR A 262 6.84 -2.45 18.86
C TYR A 262 8.35 -2.43 18.61
N ASP A 263 8.87 -3.40 17.86
CA ASP A 263 10.25 -3.37 17.36
C ASP A 263 10.43 -2.30 16.26
N LEU A 264 9.30 -1.80 15.69
CA LEU A 264 9.28 -0.68 14.76
C LEU A 264 9.22 0.64 15.54
N ARG A 265 10.37 1.27 15.75
CA ARG A 265 10.53 2.46 16.60
C ARG A 265 10.36 3.75 15.78
N VAL A 266 9.66 4.73 16.35
CA VAL A 266 9.54 6.06 15.77
C VAL A 266 10.92 6.74 15.69
N GLY A 267 11.22 7.34 14.56
CA GLY A 267 12.51 7.96 14.25
C GLY A 267 13.59 6.98 13.76
N GLN A 268 13.32 5.68 13.78
CA GLN A 268 14.20 4.63 13.26
C GLN A 268 13.54 3.85 12.12
N GLU A 269 12.66 2.93 12.44
CA GLU A 269 11.91 2.16 11.45
C GLU A 269 10.67 2.91 10.94
N ILE A 270 10.00 3.72 11.77
CA ILE A 270 8.89 4.59 11.37
C ILE A 270 9.44 6.00 11.18
N ARG A 271 9.52 6.46 9.94
CA ARG A 271 10.20 7.70 9.54
C ARG A 271 9.20 8.73 9.01
N PRO A 272 9.34 10.01 9.36
CA PRO A 272 8.53 11.05 8.73
C PRO A 272 8.91 11.20 7.25
N LEU A 273 7.90 11.33 6.39
CA LEU A 273 8.11 11.60 4.96
C LEU A 273 8.66 13.00 4.74
N TYR A 274 8.22 13.95 5.56
CA TYR A 274 8.62 15.36 5.55
C TYR A 274 9.12 15.80 6.94
N PRO A 275 10.38 15.50 7.30
CA PRO A 275 10.91 15.73 8.65
C PRO A 275 10.92 17.20 9.08
N ASP A 276 10.91 18.15 8.13
CA ASP A 276 10.94 19.59 8.41
C ASP A 276 9.55 20.19 8.68
N LYS A 277 8.49 19.39 8.61
CA LYS A 277 7.11 19.84 8.87
C LYS A 277 6.75 19.63 10.35
N ALA A 278 6.18 20.65 10.97
CA ALA A 278 5.67 20.54 12.34
C ALA A 278 4.41 19.66 12.38
N PRO A 279 4.27 18.76 13.36
CA PRO A 279 3.07 17.94 13.53
C PRO A 279 1.79 18.77 13.63
N ARG A 280 0.74 18.32 12.92
CA ARG A 280 -0.61 18.88 13.01
C ARG A 280 -1.56 17.82 13.54
N SER A 281 -2.42 18.17 14.50
CA SER A 281 -3.60 17.38 14.82
C SER A 281 -4.75 17.83 13.93
N LEU A 282 -5.56 16.91 13.43
CA LEU A 282 -6.90 17.22 12.95
C LEU A 282 -7.62 17.81 14.19
N GLY A 283 -7.96 19.09 14.13
CA GLY A 283 -8.58 19.78 15.26
C GLY A 283 -9.79 18.99 15.73
N GLY A 284 -9.67 18.35 16.89
CA GLY A 284 -10.80 17.82 17.58
C GLY A 284 -11.70 19.00 17.91
N ASN A 285 -12.87 19.09 17.32
CA ASN A 285 -13.94 19.90 17.85
C ASN A 285 -14.22 19.40 19.27
N ALA A 286 -13.58 20.03 20.26
CA ALA A 286 -14.04 20.02 21.63
C ALA A 286 -15.31 20.87 21.64
N GLY A 287 -16.46 20.24 21.60
CA GLY A 287 -17.75 20.85 21.70
C GLY A 287 -18.78 19.83 22.11
#